data_01b16c41fe45371cf8e282f65de3f1ad
#
_entry.id   01b16c41fe45371cf8e282f65de3f1ad
#
_cell.length_a   1.000
_cell.length_b   1.000
_cell.length_c   1.000
_cell.angle_alpha   90.00
_cell.angle_beta   90.00
_cell.angle_gamma   90.00
#
_symmetry.space_group_name_H-M   'P 1'
#
loop_
_entity.id
_entity.type
_entity.pdbx_description
1 polymer ?
#
loop_
_entity_poly.entity_id
_entity_poly.type
_entity_poly.pdbx_seq_one_letter_code
_entity_poly.pdbx_strand_id
1 'polypeptide(L)'
;GIRDAQESRGLGDVYKRQFYLSGLVYLIFAIESEYSNLKIYLLYSVMVAILSDIGGLVCGKIFKGKKLTKISPNKTISGSIGSFILSTLLIPFFYKTHIDQNLLNILLITIIISLTSQLGDLFISFLKRKAKVKDTSDLLPGHGGVLDRIDGIIFAIPLGIFLFIVI
;
A
#
# COMPACT_ATOMS: atom_id res chain seq x y z
N GLY A 1 -3.38 37.55 12.59
CA GLY A 1 -1.93 37.47 12.32
C GLY A 1 -1.37 36.04 12.31
N ILE A 2 -0.96 35.48 13.47
CA ILE A 2 -0.31 34.16 13.53
C ILE A 2 -1.31 32.99 13.33
N ARG A 3 -2.54 33.12 13.84
CA ARG A 3 -3.61 32.14 13.65
C ARG A 3 -4.00 31.98 12.18
N ASP A 4 -4.18 33.10 11.48
CA ASP A 4 -4.58 33.13 10.07
C ASP A 4 -3.50 32.53 9.17
N ALA A 5 -2.21 32.70 9.50
CA ALA A 5 -1.09 32.10 8.78
C ALA A 5 -0.97 30.60 9.03
N GLN A 6 -1.39 30.10 10.20
CA GLN A 6 -1.38 28.70 10.54
C GLN A 6 -2.57 27.94 9.90
N GLU A 7 -3.72 28.60 9.84
CA GLU A 7 -4.92 28.13 9.16
C GLU A 7 -4.72 28.06 7.64
N SER A 8 -4.10 29.08 7.03
CA SER A 8 -3.79 29.09 5.59
C SER A 8 -2.75 28.05 5.19
N ARG A 9 -1.76 27.73 6.05
CA ARG A 9 -0.81 26.64 5.81
C ARG A 9 -1.49 25.28 5.90
N GLY A 10 -2.38 25.08 6.87
CA GLY A 10 -3.17 23.86 7.00
C GLY A 10 -4.10 23.63 5.80
N LEU A 11 -4.77 24.68 5.32
CA LEU A 11 -5.59 24.61 4.11
C LEU A 11 -4.75 24.24 2.88
N GLY A 12 -3.60 24.88 2.68
CA GLY A 12 -2.72 24.58 1.55
C GLY A 12 -2.27 23.12 1.51
N ASP A 13 -2.00 22.52 2.67
CA ASP A 13 -1.61 21.10 2.75
C ASP A 13 -2.79 20.16 2.51
N VAL A 14 -4.01 20.53 2.91
CA VAL A 14 -5.24 19.79 2.59
C VAL A 14 -5.50 19.81 1.08
N TYR A 15 -5.40 20.98 0.42
CA TYR A 15 -5.58 21.08 -1.04
C TYR A 15 -4.53 20.29 -1.82
N LYS A 16 -3.26 20.28 -1.40
CA LYS A 16 -2.22 19.47 -2.03
C LYS A 16 -2.53 17.96 -1.95
N ARG A 17 -2.99 17.50 -0.78
CA ARG A 17 -3.38 16.09 -0.60
C ARG A 17 -4.61 15.73 -1.43
N GLN A 18 -5.59 16.62 -1.49
CA GLN A 18 -6.80 16.44 -2.29
C GLN A 18 -6.49 16.43 -3.78
N PHE A 19 -5.58 17.29 -4.25
CA PHE A 19 -5.11 17.31 -5.63
C PHE A 19 -4.39 16.01 -6.01
N TYR A 20 -3.55 15.47 -5.12
CA TYR A 20 -2.87 14.19 -5.34
C TYR A 20 -3.87 13.03 -5.44
N LEU A 21 -4.83 12.94 -4.51
CA LEU A 21 -5.88 11.92 -4.54
C LEU A 21 -6.77 12.06 -5.77
N SER A 22 -7.20 13.26 -6.12
CA SER A 22 -8.02 13.51 -7.31
C SER A 22 -7.26 13.17 -8.59
N GLY A 23 -5.96 13.52 -8.66
CA GLY A 23 -5.10 13.16 -9.78
C GLY A 23 -4.94 11.65 -9.96
N LEU A 24 -4.80 10.91 -8.85
CA LEU A 24 -4.70 9.45 -8.87
C LEU A 24 -6.01 8.79 -9.32
N VAL A 25 -7.14 9.28 -8.84
CA VAL A 25 -8.47 8.80 -9.28
C VAL A 25 -8.68 9.11 -10.76
N TYR A 26 -8.36 10.34 -11.21
CA TYR A 26 -8.45 10.72 -12.62
C TYR A 26 -7.57 9.85 -13.52
N LEU A 27 -6.34 9.56 -13.08
CA LEU A 27 -5.40 8.70 -13.81
C LEU A 27 -5.95 7.27 -13.95
N ILE A 28 -6.58 6.73 -12.90
CA ILE A 28 -7.24 5.42 -12.95
C ILE A 28 -8.38 5.43 -13.98
N PHE A 29 -9.24 6.46 -14.00
CA PHE A 29 -10.33 6.58 -14.97
C PHE A 29 -9.83 6.79 -16.41
N ALA A 30 -8.77 7.59 -16.59
CA ALA A 30 -8.18 7.81 -17.91
C ALA A 30 -7.58 6.54 -18.51
N ILE A 31 -6.94 5.71 -17.68
CA ILE A 31 -6.36 4.45 -18.11
C ILE A 31 -7.45 3.38 -18.31
N GLU A 32 -8.55 3.42 -17.54
CA GLU A 32 -9.66 2.46 -17.68
C GLU A 32 -10.27 2.44 -19.07
N SER A 33 -10.32 3.59 -19.76
CA SER A 33 -10.85 3.69 -21.12
C SER A 33 -10.02 2.94 -22.16
N GLU A 34 -8.73 2.74 -21.92
CA GLU A 34 -7.82 2.07 -22.85
C GLU A 34 -7.58 0.59 -22.53
N TYR A 35 -7.71 0.18 -21.26
CA TYR A 35 -7.39 -1.18 -20.81
C TYR A 35 -8.61 -1.87 -20.18
N SER A 36 -9.20 -2.82 -20.91
CA SER A 36 -10.39 -3.57 -20.47
C SER A 36 -10.21 -4.34 -19.15
N ASN A 37 -8.98 -4.75 -18.83
CA ASN A 37 -8.66 -5.53 -17.65
C ASN A 37 -8.18 -4.70 -16.45
N LEU A 38 -8.20 -3.37 -16.56
CA LEU A 38 -7.67 -2.48 -15.53
C LEU A 38 -8.33 -2.71 -14.16
N LYS A 39 -9.64 -2.94 -14.11
CA LYS A 39 -10.38 -3.22 -12.87
C LYS A 39 -9.86 -4.47 -12.17
N ILE A 40 -9.53 -5.49 -12.95
CA ILE A 40 -8.98 -6.75 -12.43
C ILE A 40 -7.56 -6.54 -11.89
N TYR A 41 -6.73 -5.79 -12.59
CA TYR A 41 -5.38 -5.46 -12.16
C TYR A 41 -5.36 -4.61 -10.89
N LEU A 42 -6.28 -3.64 -10.80
CA LEU A 42 -6.46 -2.83 -9.61
C LEU A 42 -6.93 -3.69 -8.42
N LEU A 43 -7.98 -4.50 -8.63
CA LEU A 43 -8.49 -5.41 -7.60
C LEU A 43 -7.39 -6.36 -7.11
N TYR A 44 -6.64 -6.96 -8.02
CA TYR A 44 -5.52 -7.84 -7.70
C TYR A 44 -4.46 -7.13 -6.86
N SER A 45 -4.05 -5.93 -7.27
CA SER A 45 -3.01 -5.15 -6.56
C SER A 45 -3.44 -4.78 -5.14
N VAL A 46 -4.71 -4.39 -4.95
CA VAL A 46 -5.29 -4.12 -3.63
C VAL A 46 -5.32 -5.39 -2.77
N MET A 47 -5.77 -6.50 -3.32
CA MET A 47 -5.84 -7.77 -2.59
C MET A 47 -4.45 -8.28 -2.17
N VAL A 48 -3.45 -8.16 -3.05
CA VAL A 48 -2.05 -8.49 -2.74
C VAL A 48 -1.52 -7.63 -1.60
N ALA A 49 -1.78 -6.31 -1.61
CA ALA A 49 -1.35 -5.41 -0.54
C ALA A 49 -2.01 -5.78 0.81
N ILE A 50 -3.33 -6.01 0.82
CA ILE A 50 -4.07 -6.41 2.03
C ILE A 50 -3.53 -7.74 2.58
N LEU A 51 -3.35 -8.75 1.72
CA LEU A 51 -2.83 -10.05 2.16
C LEU A 51 -1.38 -9.96 2.62
N SER A 52 -0.57 -9.09 2.00
CA SER A 52 0.78 -8.79 2.46
C SER A 52 0.79 -8.25 3.90
N ASP A 53 -0.10 -7.30 4.21
CA ASP A 53 -0.20 -6.73 5.55
C ASP A 53 -0.71 -7.74 6.59
N ILE A 54 -1.75 -8.52 6.24
CA ILE A 54 -2.24 -9.59 7.10
C ILE A 54 -1.15 -10.64 7.35
N GLY A 55 -0.45 -11.07 6.30
CA GLY A 55 0.65 -12.02 6.40
C GLY A 55 1.77 -11.52 7.31
N GLY A 56 2.12 -10.24 7.17
CA GLY A 56 3.10 -9.56 8.01
C GLY A 56 2.71 -9.56 9.49
N LEU A 57 1.46 -9.24 9.78
CA LEU A 57 0.93 -9.23 11.15
C LEU A 57 0.84 -10.62 11.75
N VAL A 58 0.28 -11.59 11.03
CA VAL A 58 0.04 -12.94 11.53
C VAL A 58 1.36 -13.67 11.77
N CYS A 59 2.21 -13.76 10.73
CA CYS A 59 3.50 -14.45 10.85
C CYS A 59 4.43 -13.73 11.81
N GLY A 60 4.41 -12.40 11.86
CA GLY A 60 5.20 -11.61 12.80
C GLY A 60 4.84 -11.88 14.26
N LYS A 61 3.55 -12.07 14.57
CA LYS A 61 3.08 -12.41 15.92
C LYS A 61 3.35 -13.87 16.31
N ILE A 62 3.18 -14.80 15.37
CA ILE A 62 3.35 -16.25 15.63
C ILE A 62 4.83 -16.58 15.79
N PHE A 63 5.67 -16.17 14.84
CA PHE A 63 7.07 -16.59 14.79
C PHE A 63 8.02 -15.66 15.59
N LYS A 64 7.56 -14.48 16.02
CA LYS A 64 8.32 -13.53 16.87
C LYS A 64 9.80 -13.37 16.47
N GLY A 65 10.06 -13.17 15.16
CA GLY A 65 11.41 -13.07 14.62
C GLY A 65 12.14 -11.78 15.00
N LYS A 66 13.40 -11.64 14.53
CA LYS A 66 14.18 -10.41 14.69
C LYS A 66 13.43 -9.23 14.09
N LYS A 67 13.55 -8.05 14.74
CA LYS A 67 12.95 -6.80 14.26
C LYS A 67 13.53 -6.42 12.91
N LEU A 68 12.67 -6.02 11.97
CA LEU A 68 13.07 -5.66 10.61
C LEU A 68 13.81 -4.32 10.60
N THR A 69 13.29 -3.32 11.34
CA THR A 69 13.87 -1.97 11.40
C THR A 69 13.71 -1.36 12.78
N LYS A 70 14.55 -0.34 13.06
CA LYS A 70 14.42 0.50 14.27
C LYS A 70 13.25 1.49 14.19
N ILE A 71 12.81 1.83 12.97
CA ILE A 71 11.75 2.81 12.69
C ILE A 71 10.38 2.26 13.10
N SER A 72 10.13 0.99 12.81
CA SER A 72 8.90 0.27 13.16
C SER A 72 9.23 -1.01 13.93
N PRO A 73 9.30 -0.93 15.27
CA PRO A 73 9.75 -2.05 16.10
C PRO A 73 8.78 -3.24 16.13
N ASN A 74 7.57 -3.07 15.63
CA ASN A 74 6.57 -4.13 15.52
C ASN A 74 6.74 -4.99 14.26
N LYS A 75 7.51 -4.54 13.26
CA LYS A 75 7.79 -5.31 12.05
C LYS A 75 8.95 -6.27 12.25
N THR A 76 8.75 -7.52 11.86
CA THR A 76 9.73 -8.61 12.00
C THR A 76 10.10 -9.18 10.64
N ILE A 77 11.29 -9.81 10.55
CA ILE A 77 11.73 -10.50 9.33
C ILE A 77 10.79 -11.67 8.99
N SER A 78 10.35 -12.42 10.01
CA SER A 78 9.38 -13.51 9.83
C SER A 78 8.03 -12.99 9.30
N GLY A 79 7.60 -11.79 9.74
CA GLY A 79 6.43 -11.12 9.20
C GLY A 79 6.60 -10.79 7.71
N SER A 80 7.75 -10.22 7.32
CA SER A 80 8.03 -9.91 5.91
C SER A 80 7.98 -11.15 5.00
N ILE A 81 8.54 -12.26 5.45
CA ILE A 81 8.46 -13.54 4.72
C ILE A 81 7.00 -14.01 4.64
N GLY A 82 6.25 -13.92 5.75
CA GLY A 82 4.83 -14.25 5.78
C GLY A 82 3.97 -13.40 4.85
N SER A 83 4.32 -12.13 4.67
CA SER A 83 3.68 -11.26 3.66
C SER A 83 3.82 -11.82 2.25
N PHE A 84 5.02 -12.25 1.85
CA PHE A 84 5.24 -12.85 0.53
C PHE A 84 4.48 -14.16 0.37
N ILE A 85 4.52 -15.04 1.36
CA ILE A 85 3.82 -16.32 1.31
C ILE A 85 2.31 -16.11 1.17
N LEU A 86 1.72 -15.26 2.00
CA LEU A 86 0.27 -15.06 1.98
C LEU A 86 -0.20 -14.35 0.71
N SER A 87 0.56 -13.39 0.20
CA SER A 87 0.24 -12.72 -1.06
C SER A 87 0.33 -13.65 -2.28
N THR A 88 1.28 -14.60 -2.31
CA THR A 88 1.38 -15.57 -3.42
C THR A 88 0.24 -16.61 -3.43
N LEU A 89 -0.43 -16.85 -2.30
CA LEU A 89 -1.62 -17.71 -2.26
C LEU A 89 -2.80 -17.13 -3.06
N LEU A 90 -2.76 -15.87 -3.43
CA LEU A 90 -3.79 -15.25 -4.28
C LEU A 90 -3.67 -15.68 -5.75
N ILE A 91 -2.48 -16.05 -6.21
CA ILE A 91 -2.20 -16.38 -7.62
C ILE A 91 -3.17 -17.43 -8.19
N PRO A 92 -3.43 -18.59 -7.53
CA PRO A 92 -4.32 -19.60 -8.09
C PRO A 92 -5.74 -19.14 -8.38
N PHE A 93 -6.23 -18.14 -7.65
CA PHE A 93 -7.59 -17.60 -7.82
C PHE A 93 -7.72 -16.71 -9.05
N PHE A 94 -6.66 -16.03 -9.47
CA PHE A 94 -6.66 -15.09 -10.58
C PHE A 94 -6.00 -15.64 -11.83
N TYR A 95 -5.11 -16.61 -11.69
CA TYR A 95 -4.36 -17.22 -12.80
C TYR A 95 -5.31 -17.92 -13.77
N LYS A 96 -5.24 -17.60 -15.05
CA LYS A 96 -6.06 -18.10 -16.16
C LYS A 96 -7.58 -17.86 -16.09
N THR A 97 -8.11 -17.44 -14.95
CA THR A 97 -9.53 -17.09 -14.82
C THR A 97 -9.80 -15.63 -15.14
N HIS A 98 -8.91 -14.76 -14.67
CA HIS A 98 -9.07 -13.32 -14.81
C HIS A 98 -7.83 -12.62 -15.37
N ILE A 99 -6.66 -13.25 -15.25
CA ILE A 99 -5.38 -12.71 -15.71
C ILE A 99 -4.74 -13.74 -16.63
N ASP A 100 -4.67 -13.41 -17.93
CA ASP A 100 -4.04 -14.25 -18.95
C ASP A 100 -2.56 -13.86 -19.14
N GLN A 101 -1.79 -14.11 -18.12
CA GLN A 101 -0.35 -13.85 -18.05
C GLN A 101 0.41 -15.15 -17.74
N ASN A 102 1.69 -15.19 -18.06
CA ASN A 102 2.54 -16.32 -17.66
C ASN A 102 2.64 -16.42 -16.13
N LEU A 103 2.65 -17.64 -15.59
CA LEU A 103 2.75 -17.86 -14.15
C LEU A 103 3.96 -17.16 -13.52
N LEU A 104 5.09 -17.13 -14.22
CA LEU A 104 6.30 -16.43 -13.76
C LEU A 104 6.07 -14.93 -13.64
N ASN A 105 5.40 -14.32 -14.62
CA ASN A 105 5.10 -12.89 -14.64
C ASN A 105 4.20 -12.53 -13.46
N ILE A 106 3.10 -13.25 -13.25
CA ILE A 106 2.19 -13.01 -12.12
C ILE A 106 2.92 -13.16 -10.78
N LEU A 107 3.79 -14.15 -10.65
CA LEU A 107 4.58 -14.37 -9.43
C LEU A 107 5.53 -13.19 -9.19
N LEU A 108 6.25 -12.72 -10.21
CA LEU A 108 7.14 -11.55 -10.10
C LEU A 108 6.35 -10.29 -9.74
N ILE A 109 5.23 -10.03 -10.43
CA ILE A 109 4.34 -8.89 -10.15
C ILE A 109 3.86 -8.94 -8.70
N THR A 110 3.40 -10.11 -8.22
CA THR A 110 2.93 -10.28 -6.84
C THR A 110 4.02 -9.97 -5.81
N ILE A 111 5.22 -10.49 -6.02
CA ILE A 111 6.36 -10.23 -5.12
C ILE A 111 6.71 -8.75 -5.10
N ILE A 112 6.76 -8.10 -6.27
CA ILE A 112 7.10 -6.67 -6.37
C ILE A 112 6.02 -5.82 -5.70
N ILE A 113 4.73 -6.10 -5.90
CA ILE A 113 3.63 -5.39 -5.24
C ILE A 113 3.70 -5.56 -3.72
N SER A 114 3.90 -6.80 -3.23
CA SER A 114 4.03 -7.07 -1.79
C SER A 114 5.23 -6.36 -1.18
N LEU A 115 6.38 -6.36 -1.86
CA LEU A 115 7.57 -5.62 -1.43
C LEU A 115 7.30 -4.11 -1.36
N THR A 116 6.65 -3.57 -2.37
CA THR A 116 6.33 -2.14 -2.44
C THR A 116 5.34 -1.72 -1.37
N SER A 117 4.32 -2.54 -1.08
CA SER A 117 3.41 -2.31 0.05
C SER A 117 4.18 -2.24 1.38
N GLN A 118 5.07 -3.19 1.63
CA GLN A 118 5.89 -3.21 2.85
C GLN A 118 6.82 -2.00 2.96
N LEU A 119 7.46 -1.60 1.85
CA LEU A 119 8.33 -0.42 1.81
C LEU A 119 7.53 0.88 1.95
N GLY A 120 6.35 0.97 1.35
CA GLY A 120 5.44 2.11 1.46
C GLY A 120 5.02 2.35 2.92
N ASP A 121 4.59 1.30 3.63
CA ASP A 121 4.25 1.40 5.04
C ASP A 121 5.48 1.79 5.90
N LEU A 122 6.67 1.26 5.62
CA LEU A 122 7.90 1.69 6.30
C LEU A 122 8.23 3.15 6.02
N PHE A 123 8.05 3.61 4.78
CA PHE A 123 8.30 4.98 4.38
C PHE A 123 7.35 5.96 5.08
N ILE A 124 6.05 5.69 5.09
CA ILE A 124 5.08 6.52 5.82
C ILE A 124 5.36 6.49 7.33
N SER A 125 5.71 5.33 7.89
CA SER A 125 6.12 5.21 9.29
C SER A 125 7.35 6.07 9.60
N PHE A 126 8.33 6.11 8.70
CA PHE A 126 9.51 6.98 8.82
C PHE A 126 9.12 8.47 8.82
N LEU A 127 8.25 8.89 7.89
CA LEU A 127 7.75 10.27 7.83
C LEU A 127 7.02 10.67 9.11
N LYS A 128 6.18 9.80 9.66
CA LYS A 128 5.49 10.02 10.95
C LYS A 128 6.50 10.26 12.09
N ARG A 129 7.54 9.44 12.18
CA ARG A 129 8.59 9.62 13.21
C ARG A 129 9.38 10.90 13.03
N LYS A 130 9.71 11.27 11.78
CA LYS A 130 10.38 12.54 11.48
C LYS A 130 9.51 13.75 11.87
N ALA A 131 8.20 13.65 11.70
CA ALA A 131 7.23 14.66 12.12
C ALA A 131 6.93 14.62 13.64
N LYS A 132 7.56 13.72 14.42
CA LYS A 132 7.34 13.49 15.86
C LYS A 132 5.88 13.15 16.21
N VAL A 133 5.15 12.56 15.27
CA VAL A 133 3.79 12.03 15.48
C VAL A 133 3.79 10.51 15.36
N LYS A 134 2.78 9.88 15.94
CA LYS A 134 2.58 8.42 15.85
C LYS A 134 1.54 8.09 14.79
N ASP A 135 0.44 8.81 14.80
CA ASP A 135 -0.71 8.62 13.91
C ASP A 135 -0.91 9.90 13.07
N THR A 136 -1.47 9.76 11.86
CA THR A 136 -1.63 10.89 10.93
C THR A 136 -2.79 11.81 11.29
N SER A 137 -3.79 11.30 12.02
CA SER A 137 -4.92 12.06 12.55
C SER A 137 -5.70 11.23 13.57
N ASP A 138 -6.58 11.88 14.36
CA ASP A 138 -7.47 11.25 15.33
C ASP A 138 -8.90 11.05 14.78
N LEU A 139 -9.05 10.97 13.45
CA LEU A 139 -10.35 10.85 12.78
C LEU A 139 -11.11 9.58 13.15
N LEU A 140 -10.41 8.49 13.45
CA LEU A 140 -10.99 7.23 13.87
C LEU A 140 -10.70 7.00 15.37
N PRO A 141 -11.68 7.15 16.27
CA PRO A 141 -11.49 6.96 17.70
C PRO A 141 -10.83 5.60 18.01
N GLY A 142 -9.65 5.62 18.63
CA GLY A 142 -8.88 4.43 19.00
C GLY A 142 -8.16 3.71 17.84
N HIS A 143 -8.26 4.18 16.59
CA HIS A 143 -7.70 3.52 15.41
C HIS A 143 -6.77 4.39 14.56
N GLY A 144 -6.52 5.65 14.93
CA GLY A 144 -5.65 6.57 14.19
C GLY A 144 -6.30 7.17 12.93
N GLY A 145 -5.49 7.58 11.98
CA GLY A 145 -5.97 8.19 10.74
C GLY A 145 -6.32 7.20 9.64
N VAL A 146 -7.17 7.62 8.69
CA VAL A 146 -7.48 6.84 7.48
C VAL A 146 -6.22 6.55 6.68
N LEU A 147 -5.29 7.50 6.58
CA LEU A 147 -4.02 7.32 5.87
C LEU A 147 -3.16 6.20 6.47
N ASP A 148 -3.24 5.98 7.80
CA ASP A 148 -2.51 4.92 8.50
C ASP A 148 -2.98 3.50 8.12
N ARG A 149 -4.11 3.39 7.42
CA ARG A 149 -4.71 2.13 6.97
C ARG A 149 -4.39 1.79 5.52
N ILE A 150 -4.08 2.80 4.74
CA ILE A 150 -3.87 2.66 3.29
C ILE A 150 -2.44 3.03 2.87
N ASP A 151 -1.54 3.25 3.83
CA ASP A 151 -0.17 3.72 3.59
C ASP A 151 0.62 2.79 2.65
N GLY A 152 0.53 1.47 2.81
CA GLY A 152 1.13 0.51 1.89
C GLY A 152 0.40 0.43 0.55
N ILE A 153 -0.94 0.49 0.56
CA ILE A 153 -1.80 0.35 -0.62
C ILE A 153 -1.57 1.48 -1.62
N ILE A 154 -1.36 2.72 -1.16
CA ILE A 154 -1.11 3.90 -2.01
C ILE A 154 0.09 3.69 -2.94
N PHE A 155 1.13 3.00 -2.49
CA PHE A 155 2.30 2.70 -3.31
C PHE A 155 2.12 1.43 -4.16
N ALA A 156 1.40 0.44 -3.63
CA ALA A 156 1.18 -0.84 -4.28
C ALA A 156 0.30 -0.74 -5.54
N ILE A 157 -0.77 0.07 -5.51
CA ILE A 157 -1.72 0.21 -6.62
C ILE A 157 -1.05 0.76 -7.89
N PRO A 158 -0.42 1.95 -7.89
CA PRO A 158 0.15 2.52 -9.10
C PRO A 158 1.20 1.62 -9.73
N LEU A 159 2.05 1.02 -8.89
CA LEU A 159 3.09 0.12 -9.37
C LEU A 159 2.50 -1.19 -9.91
N GLY A 160 1.49 -1.75 -9.25
CA GLY A 160 0.83 -2.97 -9.70
C GLY A 160 0.17 -2.79 -11.07
N ILE A 161 -0.58 -1.71 -11.27
CA ILE A 161 -1.19 -1.37 -12.56
C ILE A 161 -0.10 -1.19 -13.64
N PHE A 162 0.96 -0.45 -13.33
CA PHE A 162 2.07 -0.23 -14.25
C PHE A 162 2.71 -1.56 -14.69
N LEU A 163 2.98 -2.46 -13.75
CA LEU A 163 3.59 -3.75 -14.05
C LEU A 163 2.69 -4.62 -14.94
N PHE A 164 1.39 -4.66 -14.70
CA PHE A 164 0.45 -5.41 -15.54
C PHE A 164 0.30 -4.86 -16.96
N ILE A 165 0.58 -3.58 -17.16
CA ILE A 165 0.55 -2.94 -18.49
C ILE A 165 1.84 -3.20 -19.25
N VAL A 166 2.99 -3.26 -18.56
CA VAL A 166 4.32 -3.34 -19.17
C VAL A 166 4.79 -4.78 -19.41
N ILE A 167 4.41 -5.70 -18.52
CA ILE A 167 4.81 -7.10 -18.55
C ILE A 167 3.69 -7.97 -19.13
#